data_b0ebc7f310d11a5d039698fd04e9533d
#
_entry.id   b0ebc7f310d11a5d039698fd04e9533d
#
_cell.length_a   1.000
_cell.length_b   1.000
_cell.length_c   1.000
_cell.angle_alpha   90.00
_cell.angle_beta   90.00
_cell.angle_gamma   90.00
#
_symmetry.space_group_name_H-M   'P 1'
#
loop_
_entity.id
_entity.type
_entity.pdbx_description
1 polymer ?
#
loop_
_entity_poly.entity_id
_entity_poly.type
_entity_poly.pdbx_seq_one_letter_code
_entity_poly.pdbx_strand_id
1 'polypeptide(L)'
;IAPQEGSNAIQALSTAVSNLYAIARHADGKTRINVGEIAGGTASNIVAESATLRGEVRGSTTALRESLEERARGVIESAASLHDCAVDVSSLTGAPSATCDERLVEAVTTAARECGADVAPEDGAALGGSEDATRLMRAVQRAGGTATYVGFGPRNPTGHHTPTFDGRQRVIPLAIHVGPHPRVTLSRRAT
;
A
#
# COMPACT_ATOMS: atom_id res chain seq x y z
N ILE A 1 -26.37 27.97 -21.08
CA ILE A 1 -27.28 28.16 -22.23
C ILE A 1 -26.75 27.42 -23.47
N ALA A 2 -25.43 27.18 -23.58
CA ALA A 2 -24.79 26.45 -24.67
C ALA A 2 -23.98 25.25 -24.11
N PRO A 3 -24.64 24.19 -23.61
CA PRO A 3 -23.93 23.07 -22.96
C PRO A 3 -22.99 22.31 -23.91
N GLN A 4 -23.19 22.41 -25.22
CA GLN A 4 -22.34 21.81 -26.25
C GLN A 4 -20.97 22.52 -26.40
N GLU A 5 -20.79 23.70 -25.83
CA GLU A 5 -19.54 24.46 -25.85
C GLU A 5 -18.66 24.21 -24.61
N GLY A 6 -19.18 23.46 -23.65
CA GLY A 6 -18.49 23.22 -22.38
C GLY A 6 -18.06 21.76 -22.20
N SER A 7 -16.83 21.56 -21.76
CA SER A 7 -16.30 20.25 -21.32
C SER A 7 -16.59 20.06 -19.85
N ASN A 8 -17.27 18.97 -19.49
CA ASN A 8 -17.72 18.73 -18.13
C ASN A 8 -16.74 17.80 -17.38
N ALA A 9 -15.93 18.38 -16.50
CA ALA A 9 -14.95 17.65 -15.73
C ALA A 9 -15.56 16.56 -14.82
N ILE A 10 -16.80 16.74 -14.31
CA ILE A 10 -17.50 15.72 -13.51
C ILE A 10 -17.87 14.53 -14.39
N GLN A 11 -18.28 14.73 -15.65
CA GLN A 11 -18.56 13.60 -16.55
C GLN A 11 -17.30 12.82 -16.89
N ALA A 12 -16.19 13.51 -17.18
CA ALA A 12 -14.90 12.89 -17.40
C ALA A 12 -14.47 12.04 -16.19
N LEU A 13 -14.59 12.60 -15.00
CA LEU A 13 -14.24 11.92 -13.75
C LEU A 13 -15.14 10.71 -13.48
N SER A 14 -16.45 10.82 -13.71
CA SER A 14 -17.40 9.72 -13.54
C SER A 14 -17.10 8.54 -14.47
N THR A 15 -16.73 8.86 -15.73
CA THR A 15 -16.29 7.87 -16.71
C THR A 15 -14.99 7.20 -16.26
N ALA A 16 -14.02 7.98 -15.76
CA ALA A 16 -12.78 7.44 -15.23
C ALA A 16 -13.04 6.48 -14.07
N VAL A 17 -13.85 6.87 -13.07
CA VAL A 17 -14.16 6.04 -11.90
C VAL A 17 -14.78 4.70 -12.31
N SER A 18 -15.78 4.73 -13.17
CA SER A 18 -16.45 3.51 -13.63
C SER A 18 -15.48 2.54 -14.29
N ASN A 19 -14.57 3.06 -15.13
CA ASN A 19 -13.60 2.25 -15.85
C ASN A 19 -12.38 1.84 -15.01
N LEU A 20 -12.01 2.59 -13.99
CA LEU A 20 -10.99 2.18 -13.01
C LEU A 20 -11.40 0.88 -12.31
N TYR A 21 -12.64 0.77 -11.87
CA TYR A 21 -13.15 -0.44 -11.24
C TYR A 21 -13.38 -1.60 -12.22
N ALA A 22 -13.46 -1.32 -13.52
CA ALA A 22 -13.55 -2.34 -14.58
C ALA A 22 -12.18 -2.94 -14.95
N ILE A 23 -11.06 -2.40 -14.47
CA ILE A 23 -9.73 -2.98 -14.72
C ILE A 23 -9.69 -4.41 -14.18
N ALA A 24 -9.42 -5.36 -15.07
CA ALA A 24 -9.34 -6.76 -14.70
C ALA A 24 -8.23 -7.01 -13.67
N ARG A 25 -8.51 -7.89 -12.71
CA ARG A 25 -7.52 -8.34 -11.73
C ARG A 25 -6.42 -9.16 -12.41
N HIS A 26 -5.21 -9.09 -11.88
CA HIS A 26 -4.08 -9.81 -12.43
C HIS A 26 -4.06 -11.28 -11.96
N ALA A 27 -3.66 -12.20 -12.87
CA ALA A 27 -3.58 -13.63 -12.55
C ALA A 27 -2.42 -13.94 -11.60
N ASP A 28 -1.30 -13.21 -11.72
CA ASP A 28 -0.06 -13.49 -10.98
C ASP A 28 -0.04 -12.93 -9.55
N GLY A 29 -1.13 -12.32 -9.09
CA GLY A 29 -1.20 -11.83 -7.72
C GLY A 29 -2.33 -10.85 -7.44
N LYS A 30 -2.41 -10.47 -6.17
CA LYS A 30 -3.48 -9.58 -5.70
C LYS A 30 -3.24 -8.14 -6.19
N THR A 31 -4.26 -7.58 -6.81
CA THR A 31 -4.31 -6.17 -7.21
C THR A 31 -5.59 -5.52 -6.71
N ARG A 32 -5.51 -4.26 -6.30
CA ARG A 32 -6.67 -3.47 -5.85
C ARG A 32 -6.57 -2.04 -6.33
N ILE A 33 -7.72 -1.48 -6.66
CA ILE A 33 -7.94 -0.04 -6.89
C ILE A 33 -8.99 0.42 -5.90
N ASN A 34 -8.78 1.58 -5.32
CA ASN A 34 -9.77 2.26 -4.51
C ASN A 34 -9.79 3.74 -4.87
N VAL A 35 -10.97 4.29 -5.06
CA VAL A 35 -11.22 5.72 -5.16
C VAL A 35 -11.83 6.16 -3.84
N GLY A 36 -11.07 6.93 -3.07
CA GLY A 36 -11.45 7.32 -1.72
C GLY A 36 -12.09 8.70 -1.63
N GLU A 37 -11.81 9.58 -2.61
CA GLU A 37 -12.31 10.95 -2.61
C GLU A 37 -12.60 11.43 -4.04
N ILE A 38 -13.72 12.13 -4.19
CA ILE A 38 -14.10 12.82 -5.42
C ILE A 38 -14.63 14.19 -5.02
N ALA A 39 -14.19 15.24 -5.71
CA ALA A 39 -14.72 16.59 -5.54
C ALA A 39 -14.76 17.31 -6.90
N GLY A 40 -15.76 18.17 -7.11
CA GLY A 40 -15.86 18.95 -8.34
C GLY A 40 -17.15 19.75 -8.47
N GLY A 41 -17.13 20.72 -9.41
CA GLY A 41 -18.24 21.63 -9.67
C GLY A 41 -18.42 22.71 -8.62
N THR A 42 -19.25 23.69 -8.95
CA THR A 42 -19.51 24.87 -8.10
C THR A 42 -21.02 25.10 -7.88
N ALA A 43 -21.86 24.78 -8.85
CA ALA A 43 -23.30 24.94 -8.75
C ALA A 43 -24.03 23.98 -9.69
N SER A 44 -25.27 23.63 -9.38
CA SER A 44 -26.08 22.66 -10.12
C SER A 44 -26.42 23.06 -11.56
N ASN A 45 -26.36 24.34 -11.87
CA ASN A 45 -26.69 24.90 -13.19
C ASN A 45 -25.46 25.36 -13.99
N ILE A 46 -24.25 25.00 -13.53
CA ILE A 46 -22.98 25.36 -14.18
C ILE A 46 -22.28 24.07 -14.59
N VAL A 47 -21.78 24.01 -15.83
CA VAL A 47 -20.90 22.94 -16.31
C VAL A 47 -19.61 22.97 -15.48
N ALA A 48 -19.24 21.84 -14.88
CA ALA A 48 -18.11 21.76 -13.99
C ALA A 48 -16.78 21.98 -14.76
N GLU A 49 -16.09 23.05 -14.45
CA GLU A 49 -14.77 23.38 -15.05
C GLU A 49 -13.65 22.50 -14.51
N SER A 50 -13.78 22.02 -13.28
CA SER A 50 -12.77 21.17 -12.64
C SER A 50 -13.40 20.10 -11.76
N ALA A 51 -12.72 18.96 -11.70
CA ALA A 51 -13.01 17.88 -10.76
C ALA A 51 -11.70 17.18 -10.37
N THR A 52 -11.64 16.68 -9.16
CA THR A 52 -10.49 15.98 -8.62
C THR A 52 -10.89 14.60 -8.08
N LEU A 53 -9.96 13.66 -8.19
CA LEU A 53 -10.09 12.32 -7.66
C LEU A 53 -8.82 11.99 -6.86
N ARG A 54 -9.00 11.40 -5.69
CA ARG A 54 -7.91 10.78 -4.94
C ARG A 54 -8.22 9.31 -4.73
N GLY A 55 -7.24 8.48 -5.04
CA GLY A 55 -7.36 7.05 -4.92
C GLY A 55 -6.02 6.38 -4.66
N GLU A 56 -6.05 5.07 -4.56
CA GLU A 56 -4.86 4.26 -4.41
C GLU A 56 -4.91 3.04 -5.32
N VAL A 57 -3.74 2.59 -5.73
CA VAL A 57 -3.52 1.30 -6.38
C VAL A 57 -2.60 0.46 -5.50
N ARG A 58 -2.93 -0.83 -5.34
CA ARG A 58 -2.12 -1.79 -4.58
C ARG A 58 -1.84 -3.03 -5.42
N GLY A 59 -0.62 -3.53 -5.31
CA GLY A 59 -0.20 -4.80 -5.90
C GLY A 59 0.58 -5.61 -4.88
N SER A 60 0.45 -6.94 -4.91
CA SER A 60 1.22 -7.84 -4.04
C SER A 60 2.73 -7.78 -4.32
N THR A 61 3.13 -7.30 -5.49
CA THR A 61 4.52 -7.00 -5.85
C THR A 61 4.63 -5.59 -6.41
N THR A 62 5.85 -5.05 -6.42
CA THR A 62 6.13 -3.74 -7.02
C THR A 62 5.75 -3.72 -8.49
N ALA A 63 6.09 -4.77 -9.25
CA ALA A 63 5.77 -4.87 -10.68
C ALA A 63 4.25 -4.85 -10.94
N LEU A 64 3.47 -5.59 -10.15
CA LEU A 64 2.00 -5.60 -10.26
C LEU A 64 1.40 -4.24 -9.92
N ARG A 65 1.94 -3.55 -8.91
CA ARG A 65 1.51 -2.19 -8.55
C ARG A 65 1.78 -1.21 -9.70
N GLU A 66 2.99 -1.25 -10.27
CA GLU A 66 3.41 -0.37 -11.37
C GLU A 66 2.58 -0.61 -12.63
N SER A 67 2.36 -1.86 -13.00
CA SER A 67 1.49 -2.22 -14.13
C SER A 67 0.05 -1.75 -13.93
N LEU A 68 -0.47 -1.87 -12.69
CA LEU A 68 -1.83 -1.40 -12.39
C LEU A 68 -1.91 0.13 -12.42
N GLU A 69 -0.88 0.82 -11.94
CA GLU A 69 -0.78 2.28 -11.96
C GLU A 69 -0.77 2.82 -13.41
N GLU A 70 0.01 2.20 -14.28
CA GLU A 70 0.06 2.54 -15.70
C GLU A 70 -1.31 2.36 -16.37
N ARG A 71 -1.99 1.25 -16.12
CA ARG A 71 -3.34 1.00 -16.64
C ARG A 71 -4.36 2.00 -16.10
N ALA A 72 -4.29 2.33 -14.81
CA ALA A 72 -5.18 3.30 -14.19
C ALA A 72 -4.97 4.70 -14.80
N ARG A 73 -3.72 5.09 -15.02
CA ARG A 73 -3.38 6.35 -15.73
C ARG A 73 -3.98 6.38 -17.11
N GLY A 74 -3.79 5.34 -17.93
CA GLY A 74 -4.36 5.26 -19.28
C GLY A 74 -5.88 5.35 -19.29
N VAL A 75 -6.56 4.76 -18.32
CA VAL A 75 -8.02 4.89 -18.16
C VAL A 75 -8.43 6.33 -17.87
N ILE A 76 -7.72 7.02 -16.95
CA ILE A 76 -8.01 8.41 -16.57
C ILE A 76 -7.78 9.34 -17.77
N GLU A 77 -6.67 9.21 -18.49
CA GLU A 77 -6.33 10.00 -19.67
C GLU A 77 -7.34 9.78 -20.80
N SER A 78 -7.74 8.53 -21.03
CA SER A 78 -8.76 8.20 -22.04
C SER A 78 -10.14 8.77 -21.70
N ALA A 79 -10.53 8.72 -20.42
CA ALA A 79 -11.77 9.29 -19.97
C ALA A 79 -11.78 10.82 -20.09
N ALA A 80 -10.68 11.48 -19.77
CA ALA A 80 -10.53 12.93 -19.95
C ALA A 80 -10.64 13.30 -21.43
N SER A 81 -9.94 12.60 -22.30
CA SER A 81 -9.99 12.81 -23.75
C SER A 81 -11.38 12.61 -24.34
N LEU A 82 -12.14 11.61 -23.86
CA LEU A 82 -13.52 11.36 -24.31
C LEU A 82 -14.46 12.55 -24.07
N HIS A 83 -14.15 13.36 -23.07
CA HIS A 83 -14.96 14.51 -22.66
C HIS A 83 -14.28 15.85 -22.94
N ASP A 84 -13.29 15.88 -23.83
CA ASP A 84 -12.51 17.07 -24.20
C ASP A 84 -11.93 17.83 -22.97
N CYS A 85 -11.54 17.09 -21.93
CA CYS A 85 -10.94 17.63 -20.71
C CYS A 85 -9.42 17.43 -20.72
N ALA A 86 -8.67 18.41 -20.22
CA ALA A 86 -7.29 18.22 -19.84
C ALA A 86 -7.20 17.46 -18.50
N VAL A 87 -6.13 16.69 -18.28
CA VAL A 87 -5.91 15.96 -17.04
C VAL A 87 -4.45 16.02 -16.62
N ASP A 88 -4.24 16.14 -15.33
CA ASP A 88 -2.94 15.93 -14.68
C ASP A 88 -3.05 14.78 -13.69
N VAL A 89 -2.17 13.78 -13.82
CA VAL A 89 -2.13 12.60 -12.96
C VAL A 89 -0.78 12.54 -12.25
N SER A 90 -0.77 12.74 -10.96
CA SER A 90 0.42 12.65 -10.13
C SER A 90 0.35 11.48 -9.14
N SER A 91 1.49 10.84 -8.93
CA SER A 91 1.66 9.78 -7.92
C SER A 91 2.36 10.37 -6.71
N LEU A 92 1.68 10.40 -5.56
CA LEU A 92 2.20 11.05 -4.36
C LEU A 92 3.18 10.18 -3.58
N THR A 93 2.89 8.88 -3.47
CA THR A 93 3.73 7.94 -2.70
C THR A 93 3.56 6.50 -3.19
N GLY A 94 4.61 5.71 -3.05
CA GLY A 94 4.54 4.25 -3.24
C GLY A 94 5.59 3.59 -2.37
N ALA A 95 5.21 2.65 -1.51
CA ALA A 95 6.16 1.79 -0.82
C ALA A 95 6.47 0.57 -1.71
N PRO A 96 7.74 0.23 -1.94
CA PRO A 96 8.12 -0.97 -2.67
C PRO A 96 7.78 -2.21 -1.84
N SER A 97 7.54 -3.35 -2.49
CA SER A 97 7.53 -4.63 -1.80
C SER A 97 8.95 -4.99 -1.32
N ALA A 98 9.06 -5.65 -0.17
CA ALA A 98 10.29 -6.26 0.31
C ALA A 98 10.00 -7.68 0.78
N THR A 99 10.96 -8.57 0.63
CA THR A 99 10.89 -9.95 1.11
C THR A 99 11.74 -10.06 2.37
N CYS A 100 11.23 -10.71 3.39
CA CYS A 100 11.98 -11.01 4.60
C CYS A 100 13.06 -12.06 4.31
N ASP A 101 14.25 -11.87 4.83
CA ASP A 101 15.34 -12.85 4.73
C ASP A 101 15.07 -14.02 5.68
N GLU A 102 14.96 -15.23 5.14
CA GLU A 102 14.59 -16.45 5.87
C GLU A 102 15.45 -16.67 7.12
N ARG A 103 16.75 -16.47 7.00
CA ARG A 103 17.69 -16.62 8.13
C ARG A 103 17.36 -15.71 9.32
N LEU A 104 16.89 -14.49 9.05
CA LEU A 104 16.45 -13.58 10.11
C LEU A 104 15.07 -13.94 10.64
N VAL A 105 14.18 -14.43 9.77
CA VAL A 105 12.87 -14.94 10.18
C VAL A 105 13.03 -16.10 11.15
N GLU A 106 13.90 -17.07 10.85
CA GLU A 106 14.21 -18.20 11.73
C GLU A 106 14.79 -17.75 13.08
N ALA A 107 15.77 -16.83 13.04
CA ALA A 107 16.41 -16.32 14.25
C ALA A 107 15.41 -15.59 15.16
N VAL A 108 14.56 -14.74 14.59
CA VAL A 108 13.53 -14.00 15.35
C VAL A 108 12.46 -14.96 15.89
N THR A 109 12.03 -15.93 15.08
CA THR A 109 11.05 -16.94 15.48
C THR A 109 11.56 -17.77 16.67
N THR A 110 12.83 -18.18 16.61
CA THR A 110 13.47 -18.94 17.70
C THR A 110 13.52 -18.11 18.98
N ALA A 111 14.03 -16.89 18.89
CA ALA A 111 14.10 -15.99 20.05
C ALA A 111 12.71 -15.69 20.65
N ALA A 112 11.70 -15.50 19.79
CA ALA A 112 10.34 -15.25 20.25
C ALA A 112 9.76 -16.45 21.01
N ARG A 113 9.98 -17.66 20.53
CA ARG A 113 9.55 -18.91 21.21
C ARG A 113 10.26 -19.10 22.55
N GLU A 114 11.56 -18.82 22.62
CA GLU A 114 12.33 -18.87 23.85
C GLU A 114 11.79 -17.88 24.91
N CYS A 115 11.25 -16.75 24.47
CA CYS A 115 10.58 -15.76 25.33
C CYS A 115 9.12 -16.13 25.65
N GLY A 116 8.63 -17.28 25.23
CA GLY A 116 7.24 -17.72 25.48
C GLY A 116 6.19 -17.01 24.61
N ALA A 117 6.60 -16.44 23.48
CA ALA A 117 5.65 -15.84 22.55
C ALA A 117 4.86 -16.92 21.80
N ASP A 118 3.58 -16.64 21.61
CA ASP A 118 2.76 -17.35 20.64
C ASP A 118 3.11 -16.82 19.22
N VAL A 119 3.96 -17.55 18.54
CA VAL A 119 4.40 -17.17 17.18
C VAL A 119 3.44 -17.84 16.20
N ALA A 120 2.65 -17.03 15.54
CA ALA A 120 1.89 -17.50 14.38
C ALA A 120 2.89 -17.90 13.28
N PRO A 121 2.88 -19.14 12.81
CA PRO A 121 3.70 -19.58 11.69
C PRO A 121 3.09 -19.04 10.41
N GLU A 122 3.12 -17.75 10.21
CA GLU A 122 2.71 -17.21 8.93
C GLU A 122 3.95 -17.17 8.06
N ASP A 123 4.01 -18.13 7.14
CA ASP A 123 4.93 -18.17 6.02
C ASP A 123 4.91 -16.82 5.32
N GLY A 124 5.84 -15.93 5.70
CA GLY A 124 6.00 -14.63 5.07
C GLY A 124 4.69 -13.86 4.91
N ALA A 125 3.99 -13.58 6.02
CA ALA A 125 2.75 -12.83 5.99
C ALA A 125 2.97 -11.57 5.15
N ALA A 126 2.44 -11.57 3.95
CA ALA A 126 2.43 -10.38 3.13
C ALA A 126 1.64 -9.34 3.91
N LEU A 127 2.32 -8.35 4.45
CA LEU A 127 1.69 -7.20 5.06
C LEU A 127 0.64 -6.70 4.07
N GLY A 128 -0.62 -6.80 4.43
CA GLY A 128 -1.74 -6.43 3.56
C GLY A 128 -1.83 -4.92 3.29
N GLY A 129 -0.80 -4.17 3.68
CA GLY A 129 -0.64 -2.74 3.53
C GLY A 129 0.73 -2.33 3.00
N SER A 130 0.87 -1.05 2.67
CA SER A 130 2.16 -0.44 2.34
C SER A 130 2.83 0.02 3.63
N GLU A 131 4.09 -0.39 3.82
CA GLU A 131 4.89 -0.05 4.98
C GLU A 131 6.18 0.67 4.56
N ASP A 132 6.47 1.82 5.13
CA ASP A 132 7.71 2.55 4.85
C ASP A 132 8.96 1.76 5.26
N ALA A 133 8.83 0.86 6.24
CA ALA A 133 9.90 -0.06 6.63
C ALA A 133 10.44 -0.90 5.47
N THR A 134 9.63 -1.20 4.45
CA THR A 134 10.07 -1.93 3.26
C THR A 134 11.12 -1.17 2.45
N ARG A 135 11.12 0.17 2.51
CA ARG A 135 12.16 1.01 1.89
C ARG A 135 13.51 0.81 2.58
N LEU A 136 13.50 0.76 3.92
CA LEU A 136 14.70 0.51 4.73
C LEU A 136 15.21 -0.90 4.51
N MET A 137 14.32 -1.90 4.52
CA MET A 137 14.67 -3.29 4.21
C MET A 137 15.38 -3.41 2.86
N ARG A 138 14.80 -2.84 1.81
CA ARG A 138 15.42 -2.86 0.47
C ARG A 138 16.74 -2.12 0.41
N ALA A 139 16.90 -1.02 1.12
CA ALA A 139 18.17 -0.30 1.18
C ALA A 139 19.27 -1.19 1.79
N VAL A 140 18.97 -1.86 2.90
CA VAL A 140 19.90 -2.82 3.55
C VAL A 140 20.22 -4.00 2.63
N GLN A 141 19.20 -4.61 2.01
CA GLN A 141 19.38 -5.76 1.12
C GLN A 141 20.17 -5.41 -0.14
N ARG A 142 19.95 -4.24 -0.73
CA ARG A 142 20.76 -3.74 -1.87
C ARG A 142 22.22 -3.49 -1.50
N ALA A 143 22.49 -3.15 -0.24
CA ALA A 143 23.85 -3.02 0.28
C ALA A 143 24.48 -4.37 0.67
N GLY A 144 23.87 -5.51 0.35
CA GLY A 144 24.33 -6.85 0.67
C GLY A 144 24.06 -7.29 2.11
N GLY A 145 23.27 -6.54 2.87
CA GLY A 145 22.79 -6.90 4.20
C GLY A 145 21.52 -7.76 4.15
N THR A 146 21.08 -8.22 5.33
CA THR A 146 19.83 -8.96 5.51
C THR A 146 18.84 -8.12 6.30
N ALA A 147 17.55 -8.25 5.98
CA ALA A 147 16.48 -7.51 6.64
C ALA A 147 15.22 -8.36 6.79
N THR A 148 14.50 -8.16 7.89
CA THR A 148 13.19 -8.74 8.10
C THR A 148 12.26 -7.73 8.78
N TYR A 149 10.98 -7.97 8.68
CA TYR A 149 9.94 -7.21 9.36
C TYR A 149 9.28 -8.08 10.42
N VAL A 150 9.12 -7.53 11.61
CA VAL A 150 8.50 -8.24 12.74
C VAL A 150 7.27 -7.48 13.20
N GLY A 151 6.13 -8.12 13.11
CA GLY A 151 4.87 -7.60 13.64
C GLY A 151 4.65 -8.07 15.06
N PHE A 152 4.43 -7.13 15.98
CA PHE A 152 3.92 -7.40 17.31
C PHE A 152 2.47 -6.94 17.38
N GLY A 153 1.56 -7.85 17.65
CA GLY A 153 0.15 -7.49 17.68
C GLY A 153 -0.66 -8.33 18.65
N PRO A 154 -1.62 -7.70 19.35
CA PRO A 154 -2.67 -8.44 20.02
C PRO A 154 -3.62 -9.03 18.97
N ARG A 155 -4.29 -10.12 19.30
CA ARG A 155 -5.50 -10.54 18.56
C ARG A 155 -6.55 -9.45 18.75
N ASN A 156 -6.65 -8.55 17.77
CA ASN A 156 -7.62 -7.46 17.81
C ASN A 156 -8.81 -7.78 16.88
N PRO A 157 -10.01 -8.02 17.42
CA PRO A 157 -11.19 -8.34 16.64
C PRO A 157 -11.72 -7.15 15.84
N THR A 158 -11.30 -5.92 16.16
CA THR A 158 -11.87 -4.71 15.55
C THR A 158 -11.12 -4.22 14.31
N GLY A 159 -9.97 -4.81 13.99
CA GLY A 159 -9.15 -4.42 12.83
C GLY A 159 -8.36 -3.13 13.02
N HIS A 160 -7.47 -2.85 12.07
CA HIS A 160 -6.67 -1.62 12.04
C HIS A 160 -7.53 -0.40 11.67
N HIS A 161 -7.13 0.79 12.11
CA HIS A 161 -7.79 2.07 11.80
C HIS A 161 -9.25 2.20 12.29
N THR A 162 -9.60 1.52 13.37
CA THR A 162 -10.88 1.69 14.05
C THR A 162 -10.71 2.48 15.35
N PRO A 163 -11.74 3.27 15.78
CA PRO A 163 -11.68 4.01 17.05
C PRO A 163 -11.52 3.11 18.28
N THR A 164 -11.82 1.83 18.11
CA THR A 164 -11.76 0.79 19.17
C THR A 164 -10.51 -0.09 19.05
N PHE A 165 -9.53 0.31 18.19
CA PHE A 165 -8.26 -0.40 18.13
C PHE A 165 -7.52 -0.28 19.46
N ASP A 166 -7.32 -1.39 20.13
CA ASP A 166 -6.62 -1.46 21.43
C ASP A 166 -5.57 -2.57 21.43
N GLY A 167 -4.39 -2.25 21.94
CA GLY A 167 -3.30 -3.20 22.12
C GLY A 167 -3.27 -3.75 23.53
N ARG A 168 -3.30 -5.08 23.70
CA ARG A 168 -3.13 -5.69 25.02
C ARG A 168 -1.74 -5.37 25.56
N GLN A 169 -1.66 -4.80 26.76
CA GLN A 169 -0.41 -4.40 27.43
C GLN A 169 0.65 -5.53 27.54
N ARG A 170 0.24 -6.80 27.51
CA ARG A 170 1.14 -7.97 27.56
C ARG A 170 2.06 -8.12 26.35
N VAL A 171 1.76 -7.47 25.24
CA VAL A 171 2.58 -7.52 24.01
C VAL A 171 3.82 -6.63 24.11
N ILE A 172 3.73 -5.53 24.86
CA ILE A 172 4.82 -4.55 25.01
C ILE A 172 6.08 -5.16 25.65
N PRO A 173 6.02 -5.87 26.81
CA PRO A 173 7.19 -6.51 27.39
C PRO A 173 7.82 -7.55 26.47
N LEU A 174 7.02 -8.28 25.70
CA LEU A 174 7.50 -9.27 24.75
C LEU A 174 8.27 -8.61 23.59
N ALA A 175 7.76 -7.52 23.04
CA ALA A 175 8.42 -6.76 21.98
C ALA A 175 9.79 -6.22 22.44
N ILE A 176 9.89 -5.76 23.69
CA ILE A 176 11.16 -5.30 24.29
C ILE A 176 12.15 -6.46 24.44
N HIS A 177 11.67 -7.67 24.78
CA HIS A 177 12.53 -8.83 25.00
C HIS A 177 13.09 -9.41 23.68
N VAL A 178 12.30 -9.42 22.62
CA VAL A 178 12.69 -9.94 21.29
C VAL A 178 13.53 -8.91 20.51
N GLY A 179 13.26 -7.60 20.69
CA GLY A 179 13.90 -6.55 19.91
C GLY A 179 15.42 -6.37 20.16
N PRO A 180 15.87 -5.98 21.34
CA PRO A 180 17.29 -5.73 21.59
C PRO A 180 17.99 -6.91 22.28
N HIS A 181 18.08 -8.08 21.65
CA HIS A 181 18.86 -9.17 22.23
C HIS A 181 20.36 -8.90 22.03
N PRO A 182 21.19 -8.81 23.10
CA PRO A 182 22.62 -8.46 23.01
C PRO A 182 23.48 -9.50 22.29
N ARG A 183 22.91 -10.57 21.76
CA ARG A 183 23.62 -11.65 21.09
C ARG A 183 23.40 -11.72 19.56
N VAL A 184 22.63 -10.82 18.96
CA VAL A 184 22.61 -10.68 17.51
C VAL A 184 23.77 -9.77 17.11
N THR A 185 24.97 -10.29 17.14
CA THR A 185 26.16 -9.61 16.63
C THR A 185 26.11 -9.72 15.11
N LEU A 186 25.68 -8.66 14.45
CA LEU A 186 25.83 -8.51 13.00
C LEU A 186 27.31 -8.24 12.73
N SER A 187 28.13 -9.28 12.51
CA SER A 187 29.48 -9.10 12.03
C SER A 187 29.49 -8.78 10.53
N ARG A 188 30.17 -7.69 10.15
CA ARG A 188 30.55 -7.46 8.76
C ARG A 188 31.32 -8.69 8.29
N ARG A 189 30.93 -9.27 7.16
CA ARG A 189 31.87 -10.15 6.43
C ARG A 189 33.08 -9.31 6.06
N ALA A 190 34.24 -9.71 6.54
CA ALA A 190 35.50 -9.22 6.01
C ALA A 190 35.54 -9.58 4.52
N THR A 191 35.85 -8.60 3.69
CA THR A 191 36.15 -8.72 2.27
C THR A 191 37.41 -9.59 2.06
#